data_156777141261e4e96cb68f68def29c0b
#
_entry.id   156777141261e4e96cb68f68def29c0b
#
_cell.length_a   1.000
_cell.length_b   1.000
_cell.length_c   1.000
_cell.angle_alpha   90.00
_cell.angle_beta   90.00
_cell.angle_gamma   90.00
#
_symmetry.space_group_name_H-M   'P 1'
#
loop_
_entity.id
_entity.type
_entity.pdbx_description
1 polymer ?
#
loop_
_entity_poly.entity_id
_entity_poly.type
_entity_poly.pdbx_seq_one_letter_code
_entity_poly.pdbx_strand_id
1 'polypeptide(L)'
;MNKFLTITIFLVLSSLLFSCDNAKSIKSSYKWPIIEGFPKPQVPDSNPMTVEKVALGKKLFFDKNLSANKQQSCESCHQQKYAFAEPMAISIGSTGEVHRRNAPALVNIAYNKTLTWAHDGITSLERQILLPMFDESPIELGITGHEDEVIKRFKSEAYQQAFNAAFPKEPISFELIVKALASYVRSLISLNSPFDKYAYLGDDNAISAAAIRGMNLFFSERLECHHCHGGFNFTQSTSHEQQLIDRRPFHNTGLYYVETSKGEFGYPNKDIGLAEISTLAIDNGRFRAPTLRNISHSAPYMHDGSVTTLDEVIDIYAAGGRNIDGGKYKGDGRKNPIKSQFIKGFTLTAEEKNDLLAFLDTLTDETFLIPNPLS
;
A
#
# COMPACT_ATOMS: atom_id res chain seq x y z
N MET A 1 44.55 -85.64 26.85
CA MET A 1 44.31 -84.83 25.63
C MET A 1 43.42 -83.67 25.96
N ASN A 2 44.04 -82.56 26.39
CA ASN A 2 43.33 -81.35 26.84
C ASN A 2 43.26 -80.36 25.70
N LYS A 3 42.08 -79.95 25.37
CA LYS A 3 41.84 -78.79 24.44
C LYS A 3 41.58 -77.55 25.28
N PHE A 4 42.49 -76.61 25.23
CA PHE A 4 42.31 -75.26 25.76
C PHE A 4 41.42 -74.47 24.83
N LEU A 5 40.37 -73.91 25.40
CA LEU A 5 39.43 -73.01 24.73
C LEU A 5 39.80 -71.56 25.08
N THR A 6 40.36 -70.83 24.13
CA THR A 6 40.77 -69.45 24.31
C THR A 6 39.53 -68.55 23.98
N ILE A 7 39.00 -67.86 25.02
CA ILE A 7 37.94 -66.90 24.85
C ILE A 7 38.53 -65.52 24.55
N THR A 8 38.35 -65.05 23.32
CA THR A 8 38.75 -63.71 22.90
C THR A 8 37.61 -62.75 23.20
N ILE A 9 37.78 -61.85 24.17
CA ILE A 9 36.85 -60.82 24.52
C ILE A 9 37.00 -59.62 23.51
N PHE A 10 36.09 -59.42 22.64
CA PHE A 10 35.97 -58.21 21.80
C PHE A 10 35.37 -57.08 22.60
N LEU A 11 36.17 -56.08 22.97
CA LEU A 11 35.74 -54.82 23.49
C LEU A 11 35.18 -53.98 22.31
N VAL A 12 33.85 -53.86 22.20
CA VAL A 12 33.21 -52.93 21.27
C VAL A 12 33.16 -51.57 21.94
N LEU A 13 34.08 -50.71 21.52
CA LEU A 13 34.07 -49.29 21.89
C LEU A 13 32.96 -48.59 21.06
N SER A 14 31.76 -48.44 21.63
CA SER A 14 30.68 -47.65 21.04
C SER A 14 31.03 -46.17 21.17
N SER A 15 31.57 -45.59 20.12
CA SER A 15 31.69 -44.14 19.94
C SER A 15 30.28 -43.53 19.79
N LEU A 16 29.78 -42.94 20.86
CA LEU A 16 28.63 -42.03 20.81
C LEU A 16 29.01 -40.79 20.02
N LEU A 17 28.70 -40.81 18.73
CA LEU A 17 28.67 -39.60 17.91
C LEU A 17 27.50 -38.75 18.40
N PHE A 18 27.80 -37.75 19.22
CA PHE A 18 26.89 -36.64 19.42
C PHE A 18 26.71 -35.93 18.06
N SER A 19 25.68 -36.33 17.33
CA SER A 19 25.14 -35.56 16.23
C SER A 19 24.61 -34.25 16.82
N CYS A 20 25.37 -33.16 16.68
CA CYS A 20 24.78 -31.84 16.82
C CYS A 20 23.75 -31.69 15.71
N ASP A 21 22.51 -32.03 15.99
CA ASP A 21 21.40 -31.63 15.19
C ASP A 21 21.45 -30.09 15.10
N ASN A 22 21.90 -29.59 13.96
CA ASN A 22 21.60 -28.24 13.54
C ASN A 22 20.09 -28.18 13.45
N ALA A 23 19.44 -27.82 14.54
CA ALA A 23 18.04 -27.40 14.53
C ALA A 23 17.97 -26.20 13.55
N LYS A 24 17.72 -26.51 12.27
CA LYS A 24 17.23 -25.49 11.35
C LYS A 24 16.03 -24.88 12.04
N SER A 25 16.17 -23.66 12.55
CA SER A 25 15.07 -22.85 13.00
C SER A 25 14.03 -22.89 11.88
N ILE A 26 12.95 -23.64 12.10
CA ILE A 26 11.82 -23.69 11.18
C ILE A 26 11.22 -22.28 11.27
N LYS A 27 11.62 -21.38 10.35
CA LYS A 27 11.00 -20.08 10.23
C LYS A 27 9.51 -20.34 10.06
N SER A 28 8.68 -19.79 10.94
CA SER A 28 7.23 -19.94 10.85
C SER A 28 6.76 -19.31 9.55
N SER A 29 6.15 -20.10 8.67
CA SER A 29 5.63 -19.61 7.41
C SER A 29 4.50 -18.63 7.69
N TYR A 30 4.55 -17.45 7.10
CA TYR A 30 3.49 -16.45 7.24
C TYR A 30 2.17 -16.96 6.64
N LYS A 31 1.10 -16.93 7.43
CA LYS A 31 -0.25 -17.27 6.96
C LYS A 31 -0.95 -15.99 6.50
N TRP A 32 -1.32 -15.95 5.23
CA TRP A 32 -2.04 -14.83 4.67
C TRP A 32 -3.49 -14.77 5.18
N PRO A 33 -3.98 -13.61 5.67
CA PRO A 33 -5.37 -13.42 6.02
C PRO A 33 -6.22 -13.13 4.76
N ILE A 34 -6.32 -14.10 3.88
CA ILE A 34 -7.06 -13.98 2.61
C ILE A 34 -8.23 -14.96 2.58
N ILE A 35 -9.27 -14.62 1.85
CA ILE A 35 -10.43 -15.48 1.59
C ILE A 35 -9.95 -16.71 0.80
N GLU A 36 -10.48 -17.89 1.11
CA GLU A 36 -10.16 -19.11 0.37
C GLU A 36 -10.48 -18.95 -1.12
N GLY A 37 -9.53 -19.36 -1.97
CA GLY A 37 -9.63 -19.18 -3.42
C GLY A 37 -9.10 -17.84 -3.94
N PHE A 38 -8.81 -16.86 -3.09
CA PHE A 38 -8.18 -15.63 -3.55
C PHE A 38 -6.69 -15.85 -3.84
N PRO A 39 -6.14 -15.21 -4.89
CA PRO A 39 -4.72 -15.31 -5.19
C PRO A 39 -3.90 -14.64 -4.08
N LYS A 40 -2.69 -15.17 -3.82
CA LYS A 40 -1.74 -14.54 -2.92
C LYS A 40 -1.05 -13.36 -3.61
N PRO A 41 -0.61 -12.35 -2.82
CA PRO A 41 0.27 -11.31 -3.34
C PRO A 41 1.59 -11.89 -3.86
N GLN A 42 2.22 -11.21 -4.81
CA GLN A 42 3.58 -11.53 -5.21
C GLN A 42 4.55 -11.19 -4.07
N VAL A 43 5.43 -12.15 -3.75
CA VAL A 43 6.47 -11.99 -2.73
C VAL A 43 7.83 -12.22 -3.40
N PRO A 44 8.80 -11.28 -3.28
CA PRO A 44 10.11 -11.50 -3.87
C PRO A 44 10.88 -12.62 -3.14
N ASP A 45 11.56 -13.49 -3.88
CA ASP A 45 12.40 -14.56 -3.32
C ASP A 45 13.49 -14.02 -2.39
N SER A 46 13.98 -12.80 -2.65
CA SER A 46 14.99 -12.12 -1.82
C SER A 46 14.47 -11.68 -0.46
N ASN A 47 13.14 -11.66 -0.27
CA ASN A 47 12.52 -11.27 1.00
C ASN A 47 11.25 -12.10 1.29
N PRO A 48 11.35 -13.42 1.50
CA PRO A 48 10.19 -14.25 1.84
C PRO A 48 9.55 -13.80 3.15
N MET A 49 8.23 -13.93 3.23
CA MET A 49 7.43 -13.54 4.40
C MET A 49 7.66 -14.51 5.56
N THR A 50 7.92 -13.97 6.75
CA THR A 50 7.88 -14.71 8.02
C THR A 50 7.17 -13.90 9.10
N VAL A 51 6.66 -14.56 10.13
CA VAL A 51 5.98 -13.90 11.26
C VAL A 51 6.95 -12.93 11.98
N GLU A 52 8.21 -13.34 12.13
CA GLU A 52 9.24 -12.55 12.81
C GLU A 52 9.58 -11.27 12.04
N LYS A 53 9.67 -11.34 10.70
CA LYS A 53 9.89 -10.15 9.87
C LYS A 53 8.71 -9.18 9.92
N VAL A 54 7.48 -9.70 9.91
CA VAL A 54 6.26 -8.89 10.03
C VAL A 54 6.23 -8.20 11.39
N ALA A 55 6.54 -8.92 12.48
CA ALA A 55 6.58 -8.35 13.83
C ALA A 55 7.67 -7.27 13.98
N LEU A 56 8.88 -7.52 13.46
CA LEU A 56 9.95 -6.52 13.45
C LEU A 56 9.56 -5.31 12.60
N GLY A 57 9.00 -5.54 11.40
CA GLY A 57 8.55 -4.48 10.50
C GLY A 57 7.45 -3.61 11.14
N LYS A 58 6.50 -4.22 11.85
CA LYS A 58 5.50 -3.50 12.64
C LYS A 58 6.17 -2.60 13.68
N LYS A 59 7.09 -3.15 14.50
CA LYS A 59 7.82 -2.38 15.50
C LYS A 59 8.54 -1.17 14.87
N LEU A 60 9.22 -1.36 13.74
CA LEU A 60 9.94 -0.30 13.02
C LEU A 60 9.01 0.75 12.39
N PHE A 61 7.85 0.34 11.89
CA PHE A 61 6.87 1.23 11.26
C PHE A 61 6.34 2.32 12.21
N PHE A 62 6.18 1.98 13.49
CA PHE A 62 5.75 2.89 14.55
C PHE A 62 6.90 3.58 15.28
N ASP A 63 8.15 3.28 14.93
CA ASP A 63 9.32 3.73 15.69
C ASP A 63 9.90 5.04 15.15
N LYS A 64 9.79 6.10 15.93
CA LYS A 64 10.34 7.42 15.63
C LYS A 64 11.88 7.46 15.60
N ASN A 65 12.55 6.45 16.17
CA ASN A 65 14.01 6.34 16.07
C ASN A 65 14.48 6.18 14.61
N LEU A 66 13.58 5.85 13.68
CA LEU A 66 13.91 5.70 12.27
C LEU A 66 14.09 7.04 11.54
N SER A 67 13.52 8.16 12.04
CA SER A 67 13.76 9.48 11.44
C SER A 67 14.99 10.19 12.04
N ALA A 68 15.65 11.04 11.25
CA ALA A 68 16.82 11.79 11.68
C ALA A 68 16.56 12.59 12.96
N ASN A 69 15.43 13.30 13.02
CA ASN A 69 15.03 14.14 14.13
C ASN A 69 14.31 13.42 15.29
N LYS A 70 14.03 12.11 15.20
CA LYS A 70 13.26 11.28 16.17
C LYS A 70 11.83 11.77 16.43
N GLN A 71 11.24 12.51 15.49
CA GLN A 71 9.89 13.06 15.64
C GLN A 71 8.86 12.28 14.80
N GLN A 72 9.30 11.63 13.72
CA GLN A 72 8.45 10.96 12.74
C GLN A 72 8.78 9.48 12.60
N SER A 73 7.75 8.74 12.21
CA SER A 73 7.79 7.34 11.81
C SER A 73 6.92 7.16 10.57
N CYS A 74 6.86 5.99 9.99
CA CYS A 74 5.92 5.70 8.89
C CYS A 74 4.46 5.96 9.31
N GLU A 75 4.11 5.62 10.57
CA GLU A 75 2.77 5.86 11.15
C GLU A 75 2.41 7.35 11.21
N SER A 76 3.37 8.27 11.24
CA SER A 76 3.06 9.71 11.27
C SER A 76 2.22 10.16 10.08
N CYS A 77 2.43 9.55 8.89
CA CYS A 77 1.69 9.82 7.66
C CYS A 77 0.77 8.66 7.23
N HIS A 78 0.95 7.45 7.80
CA HIS A 78 0.18 6.26 7.48
C HIS A 78 -0.52 5.69 8.72
N GLN A 79 -1.60 6.36 9.16
CA GLN A 79 -2.31 6.06 10.40
C GLN A 79 -3.37 4.97 10.21
N GLN A 80 -3.34 3.91 11.03
CA GLN A 80 -4.23 2.75 10.88
C GLN A 80 -5.72 3.12 10.84
N LYS A 81 -6.18 4.02 11.70
CA LYS A 81 -7.59 4.48 11.77
C LYS A 81 -8.07 5.18 10.49
N TYR A 82 -7.16 5.63 9.64
CA TYR A 82 -7.43 6.21 8.31
C TYR A 82 -7.01 5.25 7.19
N ALA A 83 -7.10 3.94 7.44
CA ALA A 83 -6.69 2.90 6.50
C ALA A 83 -5.22 3.02 6.06
N PHE A 84 -4.34 3.45 6.98
CA PHE A 84 -2.94 3.77 6.71
C PHE A 84 -2.74 4.89 5.66
N ALA A 85 -3.66 5.85 5.61
CA ALA A 85 -3.50 7.18 5.04
C ALA A 85 -3.37 8.21 6.18
N GLU A 86 -3.52 9.51 5.89
CA GLU A 86 -3.55 10.58 6.90
C GLU A 86 -4.73 11.55 6.67
N PRO A 87 -5.22 12.25 7.71
CA PRO A 87 -6.35 13.18 7.59
C PRO A 87 -5.96 14.55 7.01
N MET A 88 -4.72 14.72 6.59
CA MET A 88 -4.21 15.95 6.01
C MET A 88 -4.10 15.84 4.49
N ALA A 89 -4.38 16.93 3.79
CA ALA A 89 -4.24 16.94 2.33
C ALA A 89 -2.80 16.64 1.90
N ILE A 90 -1.83 17.14 2.63
CA ILE A 90 -0.40 17.03 2.30
C ILE A 90 0.40 16.84 3.58
N SER A 91 1.30 15.84 3.59
CA SER A 91 2.20 15.52 4.69
C SER A 91 3.29 16.59 4.89
N ILE A 92 3.87 16.62 6.10
CA ILE A 92 5.01 17.46 6.46
C ILE A 92 6.16 16.55 6.87
N GLY A 93 7.31 16.70 6.23
CA GLY A 93 8.52 15.92 6.49
C GLY A 93 9.26 16.32 7.77
N SER A 94 10.34 15.59 8.08
CA SER A 94 11.13 15.77 9.31
C SER A 94 11.85 17.13 9.44
N THR A 95 12.02 17.81 8.34
CA THR A 95 12.59 19.17 8.26
C THR A 95 11.55 20.29 8.25
N GLY A 96 10.24 19.92 8.23
CA GLY A 96 9.14 20.86 8.02
C GLY A 96 8.81 21.11 6.55
N GLU A 97 9.46 20.39 5.63
CA GLU A 97 9.16 20.47 4.19
C GLU A 97 7.80 19.86 3.90
N VAL A 98 7.03 20.55 3.05
CA VAL A 98 5.67 20.16 2.68
C VAL A 98 5.69 19.30 1.41
N HIS A 99 5.04 18.17 1.46
CA HIS A 99 4.86 17.30 0.30
C HIS A 99 3.95 17.92 -0.75
N ARG A 100 3.97 17.38 -1.95
CA ARG A 100 3.09 17.82 -3.05
C ARG A 100 1.90 16.88 -3.29
N ARG A 101 1.96 15.66 -2.76
CA ARG A 101 0.93 14.63 -2.91
C ARG A 101 0.46 14.16 -1.54
N ASN A 102 -0.79 13.74 -1.49
CA ASN A 102 -1.39 13.10 -0.33
C ASN A 102 -0.73 11.73 -0.06
N ALA A 103 -0.61 11.34 1.22
CA ALA A 103 -0.15 10.01 1.60
C ALA A 103 -1.20 8.95 1.23
N PRO A 104 -0.92 8.05 0.26
CA PRO A 104 -1.90 7.06 -0.16
C PRO A 104 -2.13 6.03 0.94
N ALA A 105 -3.35 5.50 1.04
CA ALA A 105 -3.66 4.39 1.91
C ALA A 105 -2.82 3.15 1.56
N LEU A 106 -2.30 2.44 2.58
CA LEU A 106 -1.50 1.22 2.39
C LEU A 106 -2.34 -0.06 2.37
N VAL A 107 -3.66 0.07 2.26
CA VAL A 107 -4.60 -1.06 2.19
C VAL A 107 -4.26 -1.93 0.99
N ASN A 108 -4.05 -3.23 1.23
CA ASN A 108 -3.81 -4.22 0.18
C ASN A 108 -2.68 -3.85 -0.79
N ILE A 109 -1.73 -3.01 -0.34
CA ILE A 109 -0.62 -2.53 -1.17
C ILE A 109 0.21 -3.68 -1.74
N ALA A 110 0.23 -4.84 -1.08
CA ALA A 110 0.88 -6.06 -1.56
C ALA A 110 0.37 -6.52 -2.92
N TYR A 111 -0.85 -6.16 -3.29
CA TYR A 111 -1.45 -6.46 -4.58
C TYR A 111 -1.23 -5.37 -5.63
N ASN A 112 -0.55 -4.27 -5.31
CA ASN A 112 -0.33 -3.22 -6.28
C ASN A 112 0.91 -3.49 -7.13
N LYS A 113 0.78 -3.34 -8.44
CA LYS A 113 1.91 -3.46 -9.36
C LYS A 113 2.82 -2.24 -9.33
N THR A 114 2.23 -1.05 -9.19
CA THR A 114 2.93 0.22 -9.01
C THR A 114 2.53 0.82 -7.67
N LEU A 115 3.47 1.41 -6.94
CA LEU A 115 3.29 1.71 -5.52
C LEU A 115 3.10 3.20 -5.22
N THR A 116 3.58 4.10 -6.08
CA THR A 116 3.37 5.54 -5.94
C THR A 116 2.13 6.02 -6.69
N TRP A 117 1.78 7.31 -6.54
CA TRP A 117 0.73 7.94 -7.33
C TRP A 117 1.04 8.00 -8.83
N ALA A 118 2.29 8.25 -9.21
CA ALA A 118 2.65 8.51 -10.61
C ALA A 118 4.11 8.12 -10.92
N HIS A 119 4.42 6.82 -10.81
CA HIS A 119 5.72 6.28 -11.21
C HIS A 119 5.56 4.81 -11.61
N ASP A 120 5.82 4.48 -12.87
CA ASP A 120 5.62 3.15 -13.43
C ASP A 120 6.77 2.17 -13.14
N GLY A 121 7.95 2.66 -12.76
CA GLY A 121 9.15 1.85 -12.48
C GLY A 121 9.32 1.40 -11.03
N ILE A 122 8.51 1.91 -10.07
CA ILE A 122 8.58 1.49 -8.67
C ILE A 122 7.55 0.39 -8.42
N THR A 123 8.01 -0.86 -8.45
CA THR A 123 7.19 -2.06 -8.43
C THR A 123 7.47 -2.99 -7.25
N SER A 124 8.41 -2.66 -6.36
CA SER A 124 8.66 -3.40 -5.12
C SER A 124 8.59 -2.49 -3.90
N LEU A 125 8.03 -3.01 -2.81
CA LEU A 125 7.95 -2.30 -1.52
C LEU A 125 9.34 -2.00 -0.98
N GLU A 126 10.30 -2.90 -1.16
CA GLU A 126 11.68 -2.71 -0.74
C GLU A 126 12.31 -1.46 -1.39
N ARG A 127 12.01 -1.21 -2.67
CA ARG A 127 12.49 -0.01 -3.36
C ARG A 127 11.67 1.22 -2.96
N GLN A 128 10.35 1.07 -2.81
CA GLN A 128 9.47 2.16 -2.41
C GLN A 128 9.85 2.74 -1.04
N ILE A 129 10.16 1.88 -0.07
CA ILE A 129 10.49 2.28 1.31
C ILE A 129 11.78 3.10 1.39
N LEU A 130 12.70 2.94 0.44
CA LEU A 130 13.90 3.76 0.38
C LEU A 130 13.59 5.24 0.12
N LEU A 131 12.51 5.56 -0.62
CA LEU A 131 12.15 6.94 -0.93
C LEU A 131 11.87 7.75 0.34
N PRO A 132 10.88 7.40 1.21
CA PRO A 132 10.64 8.15 2.44
C PRO A 132 11.81 8.13 3.42
N MET A 133 12.75 7.19 3.29
CA MET A 133 13.93 7.13 4.15
C MET A 133 15.04 8.08 3.71
N PHE A 134 15.32 8.15 2.39
CA PHE A 134 16.55 8.74 1.86
C PHE A 134 16.36 9.84 0.82
N ASP A 135 15.15 10.06 0.28
CA ASP A 135 14.93 11.16 -0.67
C ASP A 135 15.13 12.52 -0.01
N GLU A 136 15.69 13.44 -0.77
CA GLU A 136 16.02 14.79 -0.33
C GLU A 136 15.06 15.85 -0.90
N SER A 137 14.05 15.44 -1.65
CA SER A 137 13.05 16.37 -2.22
C SER A 137 11.73 15.66 -2.59
N PRO A 138 10.73 15.71 -1.72
CA PRO A 138 10.72 16.26 -0.36
C PRO A 138 11.43 15.33 0.64
N ILE A 139 11.99 15.92 1.69
CA ILE A 139 12.58 15.16 2.80
C ILE A 139 11.46 14.62 3.70
N GLU A 140 11.37 13.29 3.85
CA GLU A 140 10.41 12.64 4.76
C GLU A 140 11.07 12.29 6.09
N LEU A 141 11.79 11.16 6.20
CA LEU A 141 12.49 10.76 7.43
C LEU A 141 13.87 11.39 7.58
N GLY A 142 14.48 11.89 6.50
CA GLY A 142 15.72 12.66 6.50
C GLY A 142 16.94 11.87 6.94
N ILE A 143 17.04 10.59 6.57
CA ILE A 143 18.14 9.70 7.00
C ILE A 143 19.44 10.01 6.27
N THR A 144 19.40 10.54 5.06
CA THR A 144 20.59 10.90 4.27
C THR A 144 21.53 11.82 5.08
N GLY A 145 22.77 11.39 5.22
CA GLY A 145 23.79 12.05 6.04
C GLY A 145 23.71 11.75 7.56
N HIS A 146 22.75 10.95 8.00
CA HIS A 146 22.57 10.54 9.40
C HIS A 146 22.58 9.01 9.58
N GLU A 147 23.02 8.27 8.59
CA GLU A 147 22.89 6.80 8.51
C GLU A 147 23.52 6.08 9.72
N ASP A 148 24.75 6.43 10.08
CA ASP A 148 25.46 5.83 11.19
C ASP A 148 24.79 6.12 12.55
N GLU A 149 24.25 7.33 12.71
CA GLU A 149 23.53 7.72 13.92
C GLU A 149 22.25 6.92 14.06
N VAL A 150 21.46 6.83 12.99
CA VAL A 150 20.19 6.10 12.98
C VAL A 150 20.43 4.61 13.26
N ILE A 151 21.38 3.96 12.60
CA ILE A 151 21.70 2.54 12.84
C ILE A 151 22.15 2.29 14.29
N LYS A 152 22.91 3.20 14.90
CA LYS A 152 23.34 3.07 16.32
C LYS A 152 22.14 2.96 17.29
N ARG A 153 21.00 3.60 16.97
CA ARG A 153 19.80 3.58 17.83
C ARG A 153 19.18 2.17 17.92
N PHE A 154 19.41 1.31 16.91
CA PHE A 154 18.89 -0.05 16.86
C PHE A 154 19.85 -1.12 17.45
N LYS A 155 20.93 -0.70 18.15
CA LYS A 155 21.91 -1.63 18.76
C LYS A 155 21.55 -2.07 20.17
N SER A 156 20.42 -1.64 20.76
CA SER A 156 19.98 -2.13 22.07
C SER A 156 19.64 -3.63 22.02
N GLU A 157 19.72 -4.31 23.17
CA GLU A 157 19.46 -5.74 23.28
C GLU A 157 18.07 -6.11 22.72
N ALA A 158 17.02 -5.32 23.01
CA ALA A 158 15.66 -5.57 22.54
C ALA A 158 15.55 -5.53 21.01
N TYR A 159 16.32 -4.66 20.33
CA TYR A 159 16.36 -4.66 18.86
C TYR A 159 17.21 -5.81 18.33
N GLN A 160 18.37 -6.09 18.95
CA GLN A 160 19.22 -7.21 18.54
C GLN A 160 18.45 -8.54 18.59
N GLN A 161 17.67 -8.79 19.64
CA GLN A 161 16.82 -9.98 19.75
C GLN A 161 15.79 -10.03 18.62
N ALA A 162 15.07 -8.92 18.34
CA ALA A 162 14.06 -8.85 17.29
C ALA A 162 14.67 -9.04 15.88
N PHE A 163 15.82 -8.39 15.60
CA PHE A 163 16.53 -8.57 14.34
C PHE A 163 17.08 -9.98 14.18
N ASN A 164 17.67 -10.58 15.25
CA ASN A 164 18.16 -11.96 15.17
C ASN A 164 17.05 -13.00 14.98
N ALA A 165 15.84 -12.75 15.50
CA ALA A 165 14.68 -13.59 15.23
C ALA A 165 14.26 -13.51 13.75
N ALA A 166 14.19 -12.31 13.18
CA ALA A 166 13.79 -12.07 11.80
C ALA A 166 14.89 -12.46 10.78
N PHE A 167 16.16 -12.16 11.10
CA PHE A 167 17.34 -12.31 10.24
C PHE A 167 18.52 -12.93 11.03
N PRO A 168 18.49 -14.25 11.27
CA PRO A 168 19.51 -14.91 12.11
C PRO A 168 20.93 -14.69 11.61
N LYS A 169 21.81 -14.25 12.50
CA LYS A 169 23.25 -14.04 12.25
C LYS A 169 23.60 -12.91 11.27
N GLU A 170 22.64 -12.10 10.85
CA GLU A 170 22.91 -10.94 10.00
C GLU A 170 23.11 -9.67 10.86
N PRO A 171 24.10 -8.82 10.55
CA PRO A 171 24.29 -7.56 11.25
C PRO A 171 23.15 -6.57 10.90
N ILE A 172 22.72 -5.77 11.88
CA ILE A 172 21.67 -4.76 11.67
C ILE A 172 22.14 -3.77 10.61
N SER A 173 21.31 -3.60 9.56
CA SER A 173 21.55 -2.72 8.42
C SER A 173 20.25 -2.11 7.90
N PHE A 174 20.34 -1.07 7.09
CA PHE A 174 19.16 -0.52 6.41
C PHE A 174 18.49 -1.51 5.46
N GLU A 175 19.25 -2.41 4.85
CA GLU A 175 18.68 -3.49 4.03
C GLU A 175 17.71 -4.36 4.86
N LEU A 176 18.12 -4.75 6.08
CA LEU A 176 17.25 -5.55 6.96
C LEU A 176 16.06 -4.75 7.49
N ILE A 177 16.25 -3.46 7.80
CA ILE A 177 15.17 -2.54 8.18
C ILE A 177 14.13 -2.48 7.05
N VAL A 178 14.57 -2.24 5.82
CA VAL A 178 13.70 -2.16 4.64
C VAL A 178 12.98 -3.49 4.39
N LYS A 179 13.67 -4.62 4.47
CA LYS A 179 13.07 -5.95 4.33
C LYS A 179 11.99 -6.23 5.38
N ALA A 180 12.22 -5.84 6.63
CA ALA A 180 11.24 -5.98 7.71
C ALA A 180 10.03 -5.06 7.49
N LEU A 181 10.25 -3.78 7.21
CA LEU A 181 9.19 -2.82 6.89
C LEU A 181 8.35 -3.30 5.70
N ALA A 182 8.99 -3.76 4.61
CA ALA A 182 8.29 -4.28 3.44
C ALA A 182 7.45 -5.52 3.79
N SER A 183 7.93 -6.39 4.70
CA SER A 183 7.16 -7.54 5.16
C SER A 183 5.92 -7.12 5.95
N TYR A 184 6.02 -6.11 6.83
CA TYR A 184 4.88 -5.57 7.55
C TYR A 184 3.88 -4.88 6.61
N VAL A 185 4.34 -3.96 5.77
CA VAL A 185 3.48 -3.24 4.83
C VAL A 185 2.78 -4.20 3.86
N ARG A 186 3.49 -5.24 3.41
CA ARG A 186 2.91 -6.32 2.60
C ARG A 186 1.84 -7.12 3.34
N SER A 187 1.90 -7.19 4.66
CA SER A 187 0.90 -7.91 5.49
C SER A 187 -0.39 -7.14 5.72
N LEU A 188 -0.49 -5.88 5.30
CA LEU A 188 -1.67 -5.02 5.49
C LEU A 188 -2.78 -5.41 4.51
N ILE A 189 -3.44 -6.54 4.80
CA ILE A 189 -4.52 -7.12 3.98
C ILE A 189 -5.88 -6.84 4.64
N SER A 190 -6.80 -6.29 3.85
CA SER A 190 -8.17 -5.96 4.20
C SER A 190 -9.13 -6.66 3.23
N LEU A 191 -9.71 -7.78 3.67
CA LEU A 191 -10.61 -8.64 2.90
C LEU A 191 -11.75 -9.20 3.77
N ASN A 192 -12.23 -8.42 4.76
CA ASN A 192 -13.32 -8.82 5.67
C ASN A 192 -14.41 -7.74 5.78
N SER A 193 -14.62 -6.98 4.71
CA SER A 193 -15.66 -5.95 4.63
C SER A 193 -17.06 -6.58 4.48
N PRO A 194 -18.16 -5.82 4.73
CA PRO A 194 -19.52 -6.28 4.39
C PRO A 194 -19.65 -6.71 2.92
N PHE A 195 -19.02 -5.98 1.99
CA PHE A 195 -18.98 -6.37 0.58
C PHE A 195 -18.32 -7.75 0.38
N ASP A 196 -17.21 -8.04 1.07
CA ASP A 196 -16.55 -9.34 0.94
C ASP A 196 -17.44 -10.49 1.43
N LYS A 197 -18.16 -10.27 2.52
CA LYS A 197 -19.12 -11.26 3.05
C LYS A 197 -20.24 -11.52 2.08
N TYR A 198 -20.78 -10.46 1.47
CA TYR A 198 -21.83 -10.57 0.45
C TYR A 198 -21.33 -11.25 -0.82
N ALA A 199 -20.24 -10.72 -1.41
CA ALA A 199 -19.82 -11.12 -2.75
C ALA A 199 -19.09 -12.48 -2.79
N TYR A 200 -18.41 -12.87 -1.70
CA TYR A 200 -17.50 -14.02 -1.72
C TYR A 200 -17.79 -15.06 -0.64
N LEU A 201 -18.53 -14.72 0.42
CA LEU A 201 -18.81 -15.64 1.52
C LEU A 201 -20.30 -16.07 1.60
N GLY A 202 -21.13 -15.59 0.67
CA GLY A 202 -22.55 -16.00 0.55
C GLY A 202 -23.47 -15.43 1.61
N ASP A 203 -23.11 -14.33 2.27
CA ASP A 203 -23.99 -13.64 3.21
C ASP A 203 -24.82 -12.56 2.50
N ASP A 204 -25.98 -12.96 2.00
CA ASP A 204 -26.90 -12.08 1.27
C ASP A 204 -27.41 -10.90 2.10
N ASN A 205 -27.29 -10.95 3.44
CA ASN A 205 -27.73 -9.90 4.34
C ASN A 205 -26.59 -8.95 4.77
N ALA A 206 -25.36 -9.18 4.32
CA ALA A 206 -24.21 -8.39 4.74
C ALA A 206 -24.24 -6.93 4.25
N ILE A 207 -24.99 -6.65 3.19
CA ILE A 207 -25.13 -5.28 2.64
C ILE A 207 -26.62 -4.94 2.43
N SER A 208 -26.94 -3.66 2.50
CA SER A 208 -28.31 -3.17 2.34
C SER A 208 -28.80 -3.20 0.88
N ALA A 209 -30.11 -3.14 0.67
CA ALA A 209 -30.70 -3.01 -0.67
C ALA A 209 -30.21 -1.72 -1.39
N ALA A 210 -29.98 -0.61 -0.67
CA ALA A 210 -29.39 0.60 -1.20
C ALA A 210 -27.97 0.36 -1.71
N ALA A 211 -27.13 -0.33 -0.91
CA ALA A 211 -25.78 -0.70 -1.32
C ALA A 211 -25.76 -1.62 -2.55
N ILE A 212 -26.72 -2.57 -2.66
CA ILE A 212 -26.85 -3.42 -3.86
C ILE A 212 -27.18 -2.57 -5.11
N ARG A 213 -28.10 -1.61 -5.00
CA ARG A 213 -28.38 -0.68 -6.12
C ARG A 213 -27.15 0.15 -6.47
N GLY A 214 -26.43 0.68 -5.46
CA GLY A 214 -25.16 1.39 -5.64
C GLY A 214 -24.07 0.55 -6.30
N MET A 215 -23.94 -0.71 -5.92
CA MET A 215 -23.03 -1.68 -6.55
C MET A 215 -23.37 -1.86 -8.04
N ASN A 216 -24.64 -2.05 -8.38
CA ASN A 216 -25.07 -2.18 -9.76
C ASN A 216 -24.78 -0.93 -10.59
N LEU A 217 -24.93 0.27 -9.98
CA LEU A 217 -24.53 1.53 -10.61
C LEU A 217 -23.03 1.59 -10.84
N PHE A 218 -22.21 1.26 -9.84
CA PHE A 218 -20.76 1.28 -9.90
C PHE A 218 -20.20 0.39 -11.02
N PHE A 219 -20.77 -0.78 -11.22
CA PHE A 219 -20.36 -1.74 -12.25
C PHE A 219 -21.09 -1.52 -13.59
N SER A 220 -21.91 -0.49 -13.74
CA SER A 220 -22.62 -0.19 -15.00
C SER A 220 -21.74 0.57 -15.99
N GLU A 221 -22.05 0.39 -17.29
CA GLU A 221 -21.48 1.18 -18.40
C GLU A 221 -21.96 2.65 -18.38
N ARG A 222 -22.95 2.99 -17.53
CA ARG A 222 -23.42 4.36 -17.35
C ARG A 222 -22.43 5.18 -16.53
N LEU A 223 -21.85 4.58 -15.47
CA LEU A 223 -20.93 5.26 -14.55
C LEU A 223 -19.46 4.98 -14.86
N GLU A 224 -19.13 3.86 -15.50
CA GLU A 224 -17.77 3.49 -15.95
C GLU A 224 -16.74 3.35 -14.81
N CYS A 225 -17.16 3.31 -13.53
CA CYS A 225 -16.24 3.30 -12.37
C CYS A 225 -15.35 2.07 -12.36
N HIS A 226 -15.90 0.92 -12.74
CA HIS A 226 -15.21 -0.39 -12.73
C HIS A 226 -14.06 -0.49 -13.73
N HIS A 227 -14.00 0.37 -14.75
CA HIS A 227 -12.89 0.38 -15.70
C HIS A 227 -11.55 0.77 -15.07
N CYS A 228 -11.58 1.60 -14.01
CA CYS A 228 -10.39 1.96 -13.25
C CYS A 228 -10.34 1.30 -11.88
N HIS A 229 -11.51 1.01 -11.29
CA HIS A 229 -11.66 0.48 -9.93
C HIS A 229 -12.34 -0.90 -9.91
N GLY A 230 -12.08 -1.76 -10.89
CA GLY A 230 -12.60 -3.12 -10.95
C GLY A 230 -11.76 -4.15 -10.21
N GLY A 231 -12.27 -5.39 -10.21
CA GLY A 231 -11.64 -6.54 -9.56
C GLY A 231 -11.78 -6.54 -8.04
N PHE A 232 -11.30 -7.61 -7.40
CA PHE A 232 -11.45 -7.81 -5.95
C PHE A 232 -10.77 -6.73 -5.09
N ASN A 233 -9.76 -6.07 -5.62
CA ASN A 233 -9.04 -5.00 -4.93
C ASN A 233 -9.51 -3.58 -5.33
N PHE A 234 -10.56 -3.46 -6.12
CA PHE A 234 -11.10 -2.18 -6.57
C PHE A 234 -10.04 -1.23 -7.15
N THR A 235 -9.12 -1.78 -7.92
CA THR A 235 -8.11 -1.04 -8.70
C THR A 235 -7.59 -1.88 -9.86
N GLN A 236 -7.36 -1.26 -11.01
CA GLN A 236 -6.69 -1.89 -12.15
C GLN A 236 -5.19 -2.11 -11.93
N SER A 237 -4.60 -1.48 -10.92
CA SER A 237 -3.18 -1.66 -10.57
C SER A 237 -2.91 -2.97 -9.82
N THR A 238 -3.86 -3.89 -9.81
CA THR A 238 -3.75 -5.17 -9.10
C THR A 238 -2.72 -6.10 -9.76
N SER A 239 -1.91 -6.75 -8.92
CA SER A 239 -0.95 -7.80 -9.30
C SER A 239 -0.94 -8.91 -8.26
N HIS A 240 -0.86 -10.16 -8.69
CA HIS A 240 -0.86 -11.34 -7.80
C HIS A 240 -0.11 -12.51 -8.45
N GLU A 241 0.14 -13.59 -7.69
CA GLU A 241 0.95 -14.74 -8.13
C GLU A 241 0.45 -15.42 -9.43
N GLN A 242 -0.87 -15.33 -9.72
CA GLN A 242 -1.48 -15.97 -10.89
C GLN A 242 -1.63 -15.02 -12.09
N GLN A 243 -1.16 -13.78 -11.97
CA GLN A 243 -1.33 -12.79 -13.05
C GLN A 243 -0.25 -12.93 -14.11
N LEU A 244 -0.67 -13.17 -15.35
CA LEU A 244 0.23 -13.38 -16.48
C LEU A 244 0.62 -12.08 -17.20
N ILE A 245 -0.20 -11.03 -17.08
CA ILE A 245 -0.02 -9.77 -17.82
C ILE A 245 0.36 -8.65 -16.85
N ASP A 246 1.50 -8.04 -17.08
CA ASP A 246 1.93 -6.84 -16.35
C ASP A 246 1.24 -5.60 -16.91
N ARG A 247 0.27 -5.05 -16.14
CA ARG A 247 -0.43 -3.82 -16.48
C ARG A 247 -0.09 -2.74 -15.45
N ARG A 248 0.24 -1.55 -15.96
CA ARG A 248 0.56 -0.37 -15.14
C ARG A 248 -0.29 0.81 -15.59
N PRO A 249 -1.61 0.75 -15.37
CA PRO A 249 -2.51 1.78 -15.86
C PRO A 249 -2.40 3.05 -15.03
N PHE A 250 -2.35 4.19 -15.74
CA PHE A 250 -2.43 5.53 -15.17
C PHE A 250 -3.48 6.34 -15.94
N HIS A 251 -4.25 7.13 -15.22
CA HIS A 251 -5.42 7.84 -15.78
C HIS A 251 -5.38 9.32 -15.44
N ASN A 252 -5.76 10.16 -16.39
CA ASN A 252 -6.07 11.55 -16.15
C ASN A 252 -7.59 11.66 -15.92
N THR A 253 -7.99 12.08 -14.72
CA THR A 253 -9.41 12.19 -14.33
C THR A 253 -10.03 13.54 -14.68
N GLY A 254 -9.29 14.46 -15.28
CA GLY A 254 -9.76 15.81 -15.51
C GLY A 254 -9.88 16.61 -14.21
N LEU A 255 -9.05 16.33 -13.19
CA LEU A 255 -9.05 17.10 -11.94
C LEU A 255 -8.60 18.55 -12.19
N TYR A 256 -7.68 18.74 -13.14
CA TYR A 256 -7.16 20.05 -13.54
C TYR A 256 -7.08 20.20 -15.05
N TYR A 257 -7.33 21.42 -15.52
CA TYR A 257 -6.95 21.92 -16.83
C TYR A 257 -6.83 23.43 -16.74
N VAL A 258 -5.65 23.89 -16.36
CA VAL A 258 -5.37 25.28 -16.01
C VAL A 258 -4.38 25.90 -17.02
N GLU A 259 -4.42 27.23 -17.15
CA GLU A 259 -3.40 27.94 -17.90
C GLU A 259 -2.09 27.95 -17.10
N THR A 260 -1.04 27.40 -17.70
CA THR A 260 0.30 27.34 -17.11
C THR A 260 1.03 28.68 -17.25
N SER A 261 2.17 28.82 -16.59
CA SER A 261 3.02 30.01 -16.70
C SER A 261 3.55 30.29 -18.12
N LYS A 262 3.43 29.31 -19.02
CA LYS A 262 3.82 29.43 -20.44
C LYS A 262 2.64 29.79 -21.37
N GLY A 263 1.44 30.04 -20.81
CA GLY A 263 0.24 30.27 -21.60
C GLY A 263 -0.34 29.02 -22.26
N GLU A 264 0.17 27.85 -21.92
CA GLU A 264 -0.35 26.55 -22.35
C GLU A 264 -1.37 26.06 -21.32
N PHE A 265 -2.32 25.20 -21.73
CA PHE A 265 -3.24 24.56 -20.82
C PHE A 265 -2.79 23.14 -20.48
N GLY A 266 -2.84 22.77 -19.19
CA GLY A 266 -2.44 21.45 -18.72
C GLY A 266 -2.71 21.25 -17.22
N TYR A 267 -2.05 20.27 -16.65
CA TYR A 267 -1.97 20.14 -15.19
C TYR A 267 -1.04 21.21 -14.59
N PRO A 268 -1.22 21.60 -13.32
CA PRO A 268 -0.34 22.55 -12.67
C PRO A 268 1.11 22.09 -12.75
N ASN A 269 2.05 22.97 -13.11
CA ASN A 269 3.48 22.63 -13.26
C ASN A 269 4.11 22.08 -11.97
N LYS A 270 3.46 22.25 -10.83
CA LYS A 270 3.90 21.69 -9.54
C LYS A 270 3.84 20.16 -9.54
N ASP A 271 2.87 19.57 -10.27
CA ASP A 271 2.71 18.12 -10.37
C ASP A 271 2.01 17.75 -11.69
N ILE A 272 2.78 17.27 -12.63
CA ILE A 272 2.28 16.83 -13.94
C ILE A 272 2.07 15.31 -14.03
N GLY A 273 2.09 14.63 -12.89
CA GLY A 273 1.83 13.20 -12.81
C GLY A 273 2.90 12.35 -13.48
N LEU A 274 2.48 11.30 -14.18
CA LEU A 274 3.38 10.34 -14.82
C LEU A 274 4.33 11.00 -15.85
N ALA A 275 3.94 12.13 -16.45
CA ALA A 275 4.79 12.86 -17.41
C ALA A 275 6.13 13.32 -16.80
N GLU A 276 6.27 13.41 -15.48
CA GLU A 276 7.55 13.71 -14.82
C GLU A 276 8.59 12.60 -15.05
N ILE A 277 8.13 11.37 -15.22
CA ILE A 277 8.97 10.18 -15.40
C ILE A 277 9.05 9.79 -16.89
N SER A 278 7.90 9.71 -17.55
CA SER A 278 7.81 9.25 -18.96
C SER A 278 8.29 10.31 -19.96
N THR A 279 8.27 11.59 -19.58
CA THR A 279 8.52 12.76 -20.47
C THR A 279 7.55 12.88 -21.65
N LEU A 280 6.47 12.07 -21.68
CA LEU A 280 5.48 12.06 -22.73
C LEU A 280 4.33 13.03 -22.41
N ALA A 281 4.00 13.93 -23.33
CA ALA A 281 2.90 14.89 -23.15
C ALA A 281 1.54 14.24 -22.86
N ILE A 282 1.29 13.04 -23.43
CA ILE A 282 0.06 12.29 -23.21
C ILE A 282 -0.11 11.81 -21.75
N ASP A 283 0.98 11.71 -20.99
CA ASP A 283 0.97 11.30 -19.60
C ASP A 283 0.80 12.45 -18.60
N ASN A 284 0.64 13.69 -19.11
CA ASN A 284 0.38 14.85 -18.26
C ASN A 284 -0.92 14.67 -17.46
N GLY A 285 -0.82 14.76 -16.13
CA GLY A 285 -1.95 14.59 -15.20
C GLY A 285 -2.43 13.16 -15.06
N ARG A 286 -1.66 12.16 -15.47
CA ARG A 286 -1.98 10.76 -15.24
C ARG A 286 -1.46 10.27 -13.91
N PHE A 287 -2.36 9.64 -13.14
CA PHE A 287 -2.12 9.05 -11.84
C PHE A 287 -2.67 7.62 -11.79
N ARG A 288 -2.14 6.82 -10.89
CA ARG A 288 -2.63 5.46 -10.62
C ARG A 288 -4.01 5.55 -9.93
N ALA A 289 -4.95 4.70 -10.36
CA ALA A 289 -6.20 4.52 -9.64
C ALA A 289 -5.90 3.76 -8.32
N PRO A 290 -6.15 4.36 -7.13
CA PRO A 290 -5.96 3.67 -5.86
C PRO A 290 -7.04 2.60 -5.64
N THR A 291 -6.80 1.68 -4.70
CA THR A 291 -7.88 0.81 -4.20
C THR A 291 -8.99 1.65 -3.56
N LEU A 292 -10.25 1.21 -3.69
CA LEU A 292 -11.36 1.81 -2.96
C LEU A 292 -11.68 1.08 -1.65
N ARG A 293 -10.90 0.08 -1.27
CA ARG A 293 -11.08 -0.59 0.02
C ARG A 293 -10.80 0.38 1.16
N ASN A 294 -11.72 0.42 2.13
CA ASN A 294 -11.74 1.36 3.25
C ASN A 294 -11.77 2.85 2.83
N ILE A 295 -12.28 3.15 1.63
CA ILE A 295 -12.25 4.51 1.07
C ILE A 295 -12.98 5.52 1.95
N SER A 296 -14.05 5.13 2.67
CA SER A 296 -14.78 6.00 3.59
C SER A 296 -13.92 6.56 4.73
N HIS A 297 -12.77 5.96 5.00
CA HIS A 297 -11.86 6.34 6.10
C HIS A 297 -10.56 7.01 5.65
N SER A 298 -10.29 7.11 4.35
CA SER A 298 -9.02 7.63 3.82
C SER A 298 -9.12 9.04 3.21
N ALA A 299 -10.09 9.84 3.66
CA ALA A 299 -10.15 11.25 3.30
C ALA A 299 -8.93 12.04 3.83
N PRO A 300 -8.49 13.11 3.14
CA PRO A 300 -9.04 13.68 1.90
C PRO A 300 -8.59 12.91 0.64
N TYR A 301 -9.28 13.14 -0.47
CA TYR A 301 -9.18 12.38 -1.70
C TYR A 301 -8.38 13.08 -2.78
N MET A 302 -8.13 12.36 -3.89
CA MET A 302 -7.26 12.68 -5.02
C MET A 302 -5.76 12.63 -4.65
N HIS A 303 -4.91 12.69 -5.67
CA HIS A 303 -3.46 12.60 -5.47
C HIS A 303 -2.87 13.74 -4.63
N ASP A 304 -3.56 14.86 -4.56
CA ASP A 304 -3.15 16.08 -3.84
C ASP A 304 -4.01 16.39 -2.61
N GLY A 305 -4.94 15.50 -2.24
CA GLY A 305 -5.83 15.70 -1.11
C GLY A 305 -6.80 16.89 -1.24
N SER A 306 -7.04 17.36 -2.46
CA SER A 306 -7.81 18.59 -2.71
C SER A 306 -9.33 18.42 -2.65
N VAL A 307 -9.83 17.21 -2.40
CA VAL A 307 -11.25 16.87 -2.32
C VAL A 307 -11.52 16.24 -0.96
N THR A 308 -12.48 16.78 -0.20
CA THR A 308 -12.65 16.42 1.21
C THR A 308 -13.67 15.32 1.46
N THR A 309 -14.64 15.11 0.54
CA THR A 309 -15.72 14.14 0.73
C THR A 309 -15.89 13.23 -0.49
N LEU A 310 -16.40 12.01 -0.27
CA LEU A 310 -16.79 11.12 -1.37
C LEU A 310 -17.95 11.68 -2.18
N ASP A 311 -18.82 12.47 -1.55
CA ASP A 311 -19.91 13.18 -2.23
C ASP A 311 -19.36 14.10 -3.32
N GLU A 312 -18.35 14.93 -3.00
CA GLU A 312 -17.66 15.80 -3.97
C GLU A 312 -16.89 14.99 -5.03
N VAL A 313 -16.26 13.87 -4.65
CA VAL A 313 -15.60 12.96 -5.61
C VAL A 313 -16.60 12.50 -6.67
N ILE A 314 -17.79 12.03 -6.25
CA ILE A 314 -18.84 11.57 -7.18
C ILE A 314 -19.30 12.72 -8.07
N ASP A 315 -19.46 13.93 -7.55
CA ASP A 315 -19.85 15.11 -8.34
C ASP A 315 -18.83 15.46 -9.43
N ILE A 316 -17.53 15.37 -9.11
CA ILE A 316 -16.46 15.59 -10.08
C ILE A 316 -16.53 14.56 -11.22
N TYR A 317 -16.75 13.28 -10.90
CA TYR A 317 -16.91 12.25 -11.91
C TYR A 317 -18.20 12.41 -12.72
N ALA A 318 -19.31 12.75 -12.05
CA ALA A 318 -20.58 13.02 -12.71
C ALA A 318 -20.48 14.21 -13.67
N ALA A 319 -19.75 15.26 -13.32
CA ALA A 319 -19.47 16.39 -14.19
C ALA A 319 -18.50 16.07 -15.35
N GLY A 320 -17.81 14.92 -15.30
CA GLY A 320 -16.79 14.55 -16.27
C GLY A 320 -15.45 15.26 -16.08
N GLY A 321 -15.16 15.72 -14.85
CA GLY A 321 -13.96 16.44 -14.43
C GLY A 321 -14.29 17.63 -13.54
N ARG A 322 -13.27 18.26 -12.96
CA ARG A 322 -13.44 19.35 -11.98
C ARG A 322 -13.44 20.72 -12.65
N ASN A 323 -14.45 21.56 -12.35
CA ASN A 323 -14.43 22.98 -12.66
C ASN A 323 -13.97 23.79 -11.43
N ILE A 324 -12.99 24.66 -11.60
CA ILE A 324 -12.48 25.54 -10.53
C ILE A 324 -12.62 26.98 -11.01
N ASP A 325 -13.56 27.70 -10.39
CA ASP A 325 -13.96 29.03 -10.87
C ASP A 325 -13.00 30.15 -10.44
N GLY A 326 -12.11 29.92 -9.48
CA GLY A 326 -11.21 30.95 -8.95
C GLY A 326 -9.93 30.42 -8.34
N GLY A 327 -9.03 31.35 -7.95
CA GLY A 327 -7.76 31.03 -7.30
C GLY A 327 -6.67 30.56 -8.24
N LYS A 328 -5.59 30.06 -7.66
CA LYS A 328 -4.35 29.68 -8.37
C LYS A 328 -4.54 28.61 -9.45
N TYR A 329 -5.51 27.73 -9.25
CA TYR A 329 -5.78 26.60 -10.13
C TYR A 329 -7.10 26.76 -10.91
N LYS A 330 -7.53 28.02 -11.13
CA LYS A 330 -8.71 28.31 -11.96
C LYS A 330 -8.59 27.63 -13.31
N GLY A 331 -9.62 26.86 -13.71
CA GLY A 331 -9.64 26.13 -14.97
C GLY A 331 -10.76 25.10 -15.01
N ASP A 332 -10.97 24.51 -16.16
CA ASP A 332 -12.05 23.55 -16.39
C ASP A 332 -11.50 22.18 -16.83
N GLY A 333 -11.27 21.29 -15.86
CA GLY A 333 -10.77 19.94 -16.08
C GLY A 333 -11.64 19.07 -16.98
N ARG A 334 -12.94 19.40 -17.11
CA ARG A 334 -13.87 18.72 -18.03
C ARG A 334 -13.42 18.86 -19.49
N LYS A 335 -12.72 19.93 -19.81
CA LYS A 335 -12.19 20.25 -21.16
C LYS A 335 -10.80 19.69 -21.43
N ASN A 336 -10.19 18.98 -20.47
CA ASN A 336 -8.85 18.43 -20.65
C ASN A 336 -8.85 17.40 -21.80
N PRO A 337 -8.13 17.64 -22.91
CA PRO A 337 -8.21 16.82 -24.13
C PRO A 337 -7.56 15.43 -23.97
N ILE A 338 -6.68 15.26 -22.96
CA ILE A 338 -6.00 13.98 -22.67
C ILE A 338 -6.61 13.27 -21.46
N LYS A 339 -7.77 13.73 -21.01
CA LYS A 339 -8.56 13.06 -19.98
C LYS A 339 -8.93 11.65 -20.42
N SER A 340 -9.00 10.70 -19.46
CA SER A 340 -9.42 9.33 -19.75
C SER A 340 -10.79 9.31 -20.44
N GLN A 341 -10.92 8.50 -21.47
CA GLN A 341 -12.15 8.32 -22.23
C GLN A 341 -13.34 7.82 -21.38
N PHE A 342 -13.07 7.20 -20.22
CA PHE A 342 -14.10 6.75 -19.27
C PHE A 342 -14.63 7.88 -18.38
N ILE A 343 -14.02 9.07 -18.40
CA ILE A 343 -14.45 10.23 -17.62
C ILE A 343 -15.30 11.16 -18.51
N LYS A 344 -16.45 10.66 -18.95
CA LYS A 344 -17.36 11.39 -19.85
C LYS A 344 -18.35 12.25 -19.10
N GLY A 345 -18.55 11.98 -17.81
CA GLY A 345 -19.67 12.50 -17.03
C GLY A 345 -20.93 11.63 -17.17
N PHE A 346 -21.81 11.76 -16.19
CA PHE A 346 -23.09 11.06 -16.12
C PHE A 346 -24.07 11.84 -15.25
N THR A 347 -25.35 11.47 -15.30
CA THR A 347 -26.36 12.05 -14.41
C THR A 347 -26.75 11.03 -13.33
N LEU A 348 -26.93 11.50 -12.10
CA LEU A 348 -27.47 10.75 -10.98
C LEU A 348 -28.65 11.50 -10.38
N THR A 349 -29.68 10.76 -9.94
CA THR A 349 -30.62 11.27 -8.97
C THR A 349 -29.98 11.36 -7.59
N ALA A 350 -30.56 12.10 -6.66
CA ALA A 350 -30.08 12.15 -5.27
C ALA A 350 -30.13 10.75 -4.61
N GLU A 351 -31.13 9.93 -4.93
CA GLU A 351 -31.22 8.55 -4.44
C GLU A 351 -30.08 7.68 -4.98
N GLU A 352 -29.83 7.71 -6.28
CA GLU A 352 -28.73 6.95 -6.90
C GLU A 352 -27.35 7.35 -6.34
N LYS A 353 -27.14 8.64 -6.05
CA LYS A 353 -25.91 9.12 -5.41
C LYS A 353 -25.76 8.55 -3.99
N ASN A 354 -26.84 8.56 -3.21
CA ASN A 354 -26.86 7.96 -1.87
C ASN A 354 -26.64 6.44 -1.91
N ASP A 355 -27.23 5.74 -2.88
CA ASP A 355 -27.02 4.31 -3.09
C ASP A 355 -25.55 4.01 -3.42
N LEU A 356 -24.91 4.82 -4.25
CA LEU A 356 -23.50 4.69 -4.59
C LEU A 356 -22.59 4.92 -3.37
N LEU A 357 -22.88 5.92 -2.54
CA LEU A 357 -22.19 6.18 -1.28
C LEU A 357 -22.36 5.00 -0.31
N ALA A 358 -23.59 4.46 -0.20
CA ALA A 358 -23.87 3.29 0.62
C ALA A 358 -23.10 2.06 0.15
N PHE A 359 -22.90 1.88 -1.15
CA PHE A 359 -22.04 0.82 -1.68
C PHE A 359 -20.58 1.04 -1.31
N LEU A 360 -20.02 2.23 -1.53
CA LEU A 360 -18.63 2.53 -1.19
C LEU A 360 -18.33 2.31 0.29
N ASP A 361 -19.29 2.57 1.18
CA ASP A 361 -19.17 2.34 2.62
C ASP A 361 -19.05 0.85 2.95
N THR A 362 -19.70 -0.04 2.19
CA THR A 362 -19.58 -1.50 2.37
C THR A 362 -18.18 -2.05 2.11
N LEU A 363 -17.28 -1.28 1.51
CA LEU A 363 -15.88 -1.65 1.27
C LEU A 363 -14.99 -1.45 2.51
N THR A 364 -15.58 -1.00 3.64
CA THR A 364 -14.89 -0.80 4.91
C THR A 364 -14.75 -2.10 5.69
N ASP A 365 -13.53 -2.46 6.02
CA ASP A 365 -13.19 -3.56 6.94
C ASP A 365 -12.85 -2.96 8.30
N GLU A 366 -13.81 -2.93 9.20
CA GLU A 366 -13.65 -2.36 10.54
C GLU A 366 -12.54 -3.05 11.33
N THR A 367 -12.30 -4.35 11.10
CA THR A 367 -11.25 -5.09 11.81
C THR A 367 -9.86 -4.66 11.39
N PHE A 368 -9.71 -4.12 10.17
CA PHE A 368 -8.46 -3.58 9.66
C PHE A 368 -8.11 -2.21 10.28
N LEU A 369 -9.12 -1.42 10.61
CA LEU A 369 -8.97 -0.06 11.13
C LEU A 369 -8.63 -0.01 12.63
N ILE A 370 -8.94 -1.07 13.36
CA ILE A 370 -8.73 -1.14 14.81
C ILE A 370 -7.37 -1.78 15.08
N PRO A 371 -6.48 -1.11 15.86
CA PRO A 371 -5.24 -1.73 16.29
C PRO A 371 -5.52 -3.03 17.05
N ASN A 372 -4.96 -4.15 16.60
CA ASN A 372 -5.06 -5.41 17.35
C ASN A 372 -4.20 -5.28 18.62
N PRO A 373 -4.79 -5.31 19.83
CA PRO A 373 -4.04 -5.17 21.07
C PRO A 373 -3.09 -6.35 21.35
N LEU A 374 -3.21 -7.44 20.59
CA LEU A 374 -2.40 -8.66 20.75
C LEU A 374 -1.30 -8.81 19.68
N SER A 375 -1.12 -7.84 18.78
CA SER A 375 -0.15 -7.89 17.67
C SER A 375 0.99 -6.90 17.86
#